data_c2cb5e1d5867303b88a0fccc2ea16c8d
#
_entry.id   c2cb5e1d5867303b88a0fccc2ea16c8d
#
_cell.length_a   1.000
_cell.length_b   1.000
_cell.length_c   1.000
_cell.angle_alpha   90.00
_cell.angle_beta   90.00
_cell.angle_gamma   90.00
#
_symmetry.space_group_name_H-M   'P 1'
#
loop_
_entity.id
_entity.type
_entity.pdbx_description
1 polymer ?
#
loop_
_entity_poly.entity_id
_entity_poly.type
_entity_poly.pdbx_seq_one_letter_code
_entity_poly.pdbx_strand_id
1 'polypeptide(L)'
;MSRIFNFSAGPATLPQPVLEAVAAEMLDFGGQGMGIMEMSHRDKPFMQVAAEAEADLRTLMNIPANYKVLFLQGGATGHFSFIPMNLLAGKTRADYILTGDWGKKAAKAAKDFCSVNIAATSEETKFTTIPDRAGWRLNPDAAYVHITPNETIHGVEFLDTPDVGNVPLVGDFSSTILSRPVDVSKYGLIYAGAQKNIGPAGLTIVIVREDLIGKVLPGLPPIFNYAEQAANDSMLNTPPTFAWYMAGKVFKHLLAGGGLEAMAAVNQRKAEKLYGYIDREAFYTNPVDKACRSWMNIPFTLADAEQDAAFLQLSLIHISEPTRPLYI
;
A
#
# COMPACT_ATOMS: atom_id res chain seq x y z
N MET A 1 -4.03 12.96 28.07
CA MET A 1 -4.63 11.62 27.94
C MET A 1 -3.61 10.70 27.30
N SER A 2 -3.41 9.48 27.79
CA SER A 2 -2.57 8.50 27.09
C SER A 2 -3.30 8.05 25.81
N ARG A 3 -2.56 7.91 24.69
CA ARG A 3 -3.12 7.31 23.48
C ARG A 3 -3.42 5.84 23.74
N ILE A 4 -4.54 5.36 23.22
CA ILE A 4 -4.87 3.93 23.24
C ILE A 4 -3.98 3.15 22.26
N PHE A 5 -3.87 1.85 22.48
CA PHE A 5 -3.25 0.95 21.53
C PHE A 5 -4.22 0.68 20.37
N ASN A 6 -3.91 1.19 19.19
CA ASN A 6 -4.70 0.97 17.97
C ASN A 6 -3.98 -0.05 17.08
N PHE A 7 -4.59 -1.21 16.89
CA PHE A 7 -4.10 -2.30 16.02
C PHE A 7 -4.93 -2.44 14.73
N SER A 8 -5.71 -1.40 14.37
CA SER A 8 -6.47 -1.42 13.12
C SER A 8 -5.54 -1.58 11.92
N ALA A 9 -5.93 -2.45 10.97
CA ALA A 9 -5.19 -2.68 9.75
C ALA A 9 -5.21 -1.49 8.77
N GLY A 10 -6.16 -0.58 8.94
CA GLY A 10 -6.28 0.66 8.16
C GLY A 10 -7.70 1.26 8.21
N PRO A 11 -7.81 2.59 8.48
CA PRO A 11 -6.74 3.54 8.79
C PRO A 11 -5.91 3.14 9.99
N ALA A 12 -4.58 3.18 9.85
CA ALA A 12 -3.65 2.70 10.86
C ALA A 12 -3.12 3.83 11.76
N THR A 13 -2.44 3.44 12.83
CA THR A 13 -1.81 4.37 13.76
C THR A 13 -0.69 5.17 13.07
N LEU A 14 -0.75 6.49 13.22
CA LEU A 14 0.33 7.39 12.79
C LEU A 14 1.38 7.58 13.91
N PRO A 15 2.65 7.82 13.57
CA PRO A 15 3.67 8.13 14.55
C PRO A 15 3.30 9.35 15.37
N GLN A 16 3.40 9.25 16.70
CA GLN A 16 3.04 10.35 17.59
C GLN A 16 3.83 11.63 17.32
N PRO A 17 5.16 11.61 17.09
CA PRO A 17 5.91 12.83 16.76
C PRO A 17 5.41 13.53 15.49
N VAL A 18 4.91 12.77 14.50
CA VAL A 18 4.32 13.33 13.28
C VAL A 18 3.02 14.07 13.63
N LEU A 19 2.14 13.46 14.44
CA LEU A 19 0.89 14.11 14.86
C LEU A 19 1.12 15.37 15.68
N GLU A 20 2.11 15.36 16.58
CA GLU A 20 2.51 16.51 17.39
C GLU A 20 3.03 17.66 16.50
N ALA A 21 3.88 17.36 15.52
CA ALA A 21 4.39 18.35 14.57
C ALA A 21 3.25 18.94 13.73
N VAL A 22 2.32 18.11 13.24
CA VAL A 22 1.15 18.56 12.48
C VAL A 22 0.23 19.43 13.34
N ALA A 23 -0.01 19.04 14.61
CA ALA A 23 -0.84 19.82 15.52
C ALA A 23 -0.25 21.20 15.80
N ALA A 24 1.07 21.31 15.90
CA ALA A 24 1.77 22.59 16.11
C ALA A 24 1.66 23.53 14.90
N GLU A 25 1.58 22.98 13.67
CA GLU A 25 1.49 23.75 12.42
C GLU A 25 0.04 23.91 11.92
N MET A 26 -0.96 23.43 12.68
CA MET A 26 -2.35 23.36 12.22
C MET A 26 -2.97 24.74 11.90
N LEU A 27 -2.65 25.75 12.70
CA LEU A 27 -3.17 27.11 12.53
C LEU A 27 -2.21 28.04 11.78
N ASP A 28 -0.90 27.73 11.82
CA ASP A 28 0.12 28.57 11.20
C ASP A 28 1.27 27.68 10.68
N PHE A 29 1.22 27.37 9.40
CA PHE A 29 2.27 26.60 8.73
C PHE A 29 3.46 27.52 8.40
N GLY A 30 4.56 27.33 9.14
CA GLY A 30 5.81 28.04 8.84
C GLY A 30 5.75 29.55 8.90
N GLY A 31 4.89 30.14 9.75
CA GLY A 31 4.76 31.60 9.89
C GLY A 31 3.94 32.24 8.75
N GLN A 32 3.14 31.48 8.02
CA GLN A 32 2.31 31.99 6.90
C GLN A 32 1.00 32.62 7.36
N GLY A 33 0.65 32.53 8.66
CA GLY A 33 -0.61 33.05 9.21
C GLY A 33 -1.83 32.21 8.81
N MET A 34 -1.64 31.03 8.23
CA MET A 34 -2.69 30.07 7.88
C MET A 34 -2.18 28.64 7.93
N GLY A 35 -3.07 27.69 8.12
CA GLY A 35 -2.76 26.25 8.07
C GLY A 35 -2.59 25.74 6.64
N ILE A 36 -1.91 24.61 6.50
CA ILE A 36 -1.65 23.98 5.18
C ILE A 36 -2.94 23.63 4.41
N MET A 37 -4.06 23.38 5.12
CA MET A 37 -5.36 23.05 4.52
C MET A 37 -6.02 24.23 3.83
N GLU A 38 -5.68 25.46 4.23
CA GLU A 38 -6.24 26.70 3.71
C GLU A 38 -5.39 27.25 2.56
N MET A 39 -4.20 26.71 2.38
CA MET A 39 -3.20 27.19 1.42
C MET A 39 -3.50 26.68 0.01
N SER A 40 -3.35 27.53 -1.00
CA SER A 40 -3.41 27.11 -2.39
C SER A 40 -2.30 26.10 -2.69
N HIS A 41 -2.66 25.00 -3.37
CA HIS A 41 -1.69 24.02 -3.83
C HIS A 41 -0.70 24.56 -4.89
N ARG A 42 -0.95 25.77 -5.43
CA ARG A 42 -0.06 26.47 -6.39
C ARG A 42 0.83 27.50 -5.72
N ASP A 43 0.69 27.72 -4.41
CA ASP A 43 1.53 28.64 -3.66
C ASP A 43 2.89 27.99 -3.34
N LYS A 44 3.92 28.82 -3.30
CA LYS A 44 5.30 28.36 -3.08
C LYS A 44 5.49 27.44 -1.87
N PRO A 45 4.88 27.73 -0.68
CA PRO A 45 5.06 26.87 0.47
C PRO A 45 4.50 25.45 0.25
N PHE A 46 3.32 25.31 -0.37
CA PHE A 46 2.79 23.98 -0.67
C PHE A 46 3.58 23.28 -1.77
N MET A 47 3.99 23.98 -2.82
CA MET A 47 4.86 23.42 -3.87
C MET A 47 6.16 22.88 -3.30
N GLN A 48 6.72 23.56 -2.29
CA GLN A 48 7.89 23.07 -1.57
C GLN A 48 7.59 21.79 -0.77
N VAL A 49 6.45 21.75 -0.06
CA VAL A 49 6.01 20.54 0.66
C VAL A 49 5.89 19.35 -0.29
N ALA A 50 5.28 19.56 -1.46
CA ALA A 50 5.10 18.52 -2.46
C ALA A 50 6.44 18.01 -3.01
N ALA A 51 7.34 18.92 -3.38
CA ALA A 51 8.66 18.60 -3.90
C ALA A 51 9.52 17.85 -2.86
N GLU A 52 9.51 18.32 -1.61
CA GLU A 52 10.21 17.65 -0.52
C GLU A 52 9.66 16.24 -0.25
N ALA A 53 8.34 16.07 -0.24
CA ALA A 53 7.71 14.77 -0.03
C ALA A 53 8.09 13.77 -1.13
N GLU A 54 8.12 14.21 -2.39
CA GLU A 54 8.59 13.35 -3.49
C GLU A 54 10.08 13.00 -3.34
N ALA A 55 10.94 13.96 -3.03
CA ALA A 55 12.38 13.75 -2.85
C ALA A 55 12.65 12.77 -1.70
N ASP A 56 11.95 12.93 -0.57
CA ASP A 56 12.07 12.07 0.60
C ASP A 56 11.60 10.64 0.28
N LEU A 57 10.50 10.47 -0.44
CA LEU A 57 10.01 9.15 -0.86
C LEU A 57 10.98 8.48 -1.84
N ARG A 58 11.52 9.24 -2.80
CA ARG A 58 12.56 8.74 -3.73
C ARG A 58 13.78 8.26 -2.98
N THR A 59 14.22 9.00 -1.97
CA THR A 59 15.36 8.63 -1.12
C THR A 59 15.06 7.37 -0.31
N LEU A 60 13.89 7.29 0.35
CA LEU A 60 13.50 6.13 1.16
C LEU A 60 13.45 4.83 0.36
N MET A 61 12.88 4.87 -0.84
CA MET A 61 12.66 3.69 -1.66
C MET A 61 13.73 3.50 -2.75
N ASN A 62 14.74 4.36 -2.81
CA ASN A 62 15.76 4.35 -3.87
C ASN A 62 15.13 4.29 -5.28
N ILE A 63 14.13 5.16 -5.53
CA ILE A 63 13.37 5.14 -6.78
C ILE A 63 14.22 5.62 -7.94
N PRO A 64 14.42 4.81 -9.01
CA PRO A 64 15.21 5.19 -10.16
C PRO A 64 14.65 6.44 -10.88
N ALA A 65 15.52 7.20 -11.55
CA ALA A 65 15.15 8.44 -12.21
C ALA A 65 14.14 8.27 -13.36
N ASN A 66 14.10 7.09 -13.98
CA ASN A 66 13.16 6.73 -15.04
C ASN A 66 11.77 6.29 -14.53
N TYR A 67 11.43 6.61 -13.28
CA TYR A 67 10.10 6.42 -12.72
C TYR A 67 9.46 7.75 -12.41
N LYS A 68 8.16 7.87 -12.69
CA LYS A 68 7.32 8.94 -12.18
C LYS A 68 6.76 8.54 -10.81
N VAL A 69 6.73 9.51 -9.89
CA VAL A 69 6.08 9.37 -8.59
C VAL A 69 4.86 10.28 -8.60
N LEU A 70 3.68 9.68 -8.44
CA LEU A 70 2.41 10.40 -8.52
C LEU A 70 1.70 10.36 -7.17
N PHE A 71 1.15 11.50 -6.78
CA PHE A 71 0.37 11.69 -5.54
C PHE A 71 -1.09 11.90 -5.92
N LEU A 72 -1.85 10.81 -5.99
CA LEU A 72 -3.18 10.76 -6.59
C LEU A 72 -4.28 10.53 -5.55
N GLN A 73 -5.51 10.43 -6.03
CA GLN A 73 -6.70 10.09 -5.25
C GLN A 73 -7.27 8.74 -5.73
N GLY A 74 -8.35 8.28 -5.10
CA GLY A 74 -9.06 7.06 -5.49
C GLY A 74 -8.76 5.83 -4.63
N GLY A 75 -7.72 5.88 -3.81
CA GLY A 75 -7.26 4.71 -3.03
C GLY A 75 -6.84 3.55 -3.93
N ALA A 76 -6.41 2.44 -3.35
CA ALA A 76 -6.09 1.24 -4.13
C ALA A 76 -7.28 0.75 -4.96
N THR A 77 -8.50 0.88 -4.44
CA THR A 77 -9.73 0.43 -5.12
C THR A 77 -9.96 1.17 -6.45
N GLY A 78 -9.73 2.49 -6.50
CA GLY A 78 -9.80 3.24 -7.76
C GLY A 78 -8.72 2.78 -8.74
N HIS A 79 -7.51 2.52 -8.23
CA HIS A 79 -6.38 2.09 -9.05
C HIS A 79 -6.53 0.66 -9.60
N PHE A 80 -7.39 -0.20 -9.04
CA PHE A 80 -7.74 -1.47 -9.67
C PHE A 80 -8.32 -1.29 -11.07
N SER A 81 -9.02 -0.17 -11.31
CA SER A 81 -9.53 0.22 -12.63
C SER A 81 -8.56 1.11 -13.40
N PHE A 82 -7.90 2.08 -12.72
CA PHE A 82 -7.02 3.03 -13.41
C PHE A 82 -5.78 2.34 -14.02
N ILE A 83 -5.26 1.29 -13.39
CA ILE A 83 -4.11 0.54 -13.90
C ILE A 83 -4.39 -0.08 -15.27
N PRO A 84 -5.43 -0.89 -15.50
CA PRO A 84 -5.70 -1.38 -16.85
C PRO A 84 -6.00 -0.26 -17.85
N MET A 85 -6.67 0.82 -17.44
CA MET A 85 -6.92 1.97 -18.32
C MET A 85 -5.61 2.61 -18.82
N ASN A 86 -4.55 2.61 -18.01
CA ASN A 86 -3.27 3.24 -18.34
C ASN A 86 -2.23 2.28 -18.94
N LEU A 87 -2.25 0.98 -18.56
CA LEU A 87 -1.15 0.07 -18.87
C LEU A 87 -1.45 -0.96 -19.96
N LEU A 88 -2.69 -1.07 -20.43
CA LEU A 88 -2.99 -2.01 -21.50
C LEU A 88 -2.25 -1.70 -22.80
N ALA A 89 -2.03 -0.42 -23.13
CA ALA A 89 -1.19 0.01 -24.25
C ALA A 89 -1.51 -0.72 -25.58
N GLY A 90 -2.80 -0.96 -25.85
CA GLY A 90 -3.27 -1.70 -27.02
C GLY A 90 -3.31 -3.22 -26.86
N LYS A 91 -2.77 -3.78 -25.78
CA LYS A 91 -2.95 -5.19 -25.42
C LYS A 91 -4.33 -5.42 -24.81
N THR A 92 -4.78 -6.66 -24.81
CA THR A 92 -6.13 -7.03 -24.37
C THR A 92 -6.16 -7.98 -23.17
N ARG A 93 -5.00 -8.29 -22.60
CA ARG A 93 -4.87 -9.30 -21.52
C ARG A 93 -3.96 -8.81 -20.41
N ALA A 94 -4.28 -9.21 -19.19
CA ALA A 94 -3.43 -9.04 -18.01
C ALA A 94 -3.47 -10.29 -17.14
N ASP A 95 -2.36 -10.59 -16.48
CA ASP A 95 -2.20 -11.72 -15.59
C ASP A 95 -2.31 -11.29 -14.12
N TYR A 96 -2.91 -12.15 -13.31
CA TYR A 96 -3.08 -11.93 -11.87
C TYR A 96 -2.65 -13.14 -11.08
N ILE A 97 -1.86 -12.91 -10.01
CA ILE A 97 -1.53 -13.91 -9.00
C ILE A 97 -2.38 -13.58 -7.77
N LEU A 98 -3.25 -14.50 -7.38
CA LEU A 98 -4.20 -14.28 -6.29
C LEU A 98 -3.72 -14.97 -5.01
N THR A 99 -3.38 -14.17 -4.01
CA THR A 99 -2.98 -14.63 -2.67
C THR A 99 -3.90 -14.12 -1.57
N GLY A 100 -5.06 -13.54 -1.97
CA GLY A 100 -6.08 -13.06 -1.04
C GLY A 100 -7.17 -12.24 -1.70
N ASP A 101 -7.98 -11.61 -0.85
CA ASP A 101 -9.18 -10.88 -1.29
C ASP A 101 -8.89 -9.60 -2.06
N TRP A 102 -7.77 -8.92 -1.76
CA TRP A 102 -7.43 -7.70 -2.48
C TRP A 102 -7.00 -7.99 -3.91
N GLY A 103 -6.20 -9.03 -4.11
CA GLY A 103 -5.88 -9.52 -5.45
C GLY A 103 -7.14 -9.95 -6.23
N LYS A 104 -8.11 -10.62 -5.58
CA LYS A 104 -9.41 -10.97 -6.21
C LYS A 104 -10.20 -9.73 -6.63
N LYS A 105 -10.26 -8.70 -5.78
CA LYS A 105 -10.96 -7.44 -6.10
C LYS A 105 -10.29 -6.72 -7.26
N ALA A 106 -8.94 -6.67 -7.29
CA ALA A 106 -8.19 -6.08 -8.39
C ALA A 106 -8.45 -6.81 -9.72
N ALA A 107 -8.37 -8.14 -9.71
CA ALA A 107 -8.67 -8.98 -10.88
C ALA A 107 -10.12 -8.80 -11.37
N LYS A 108 -11.09 -8.68 -10.43
CA LYS A 108 -12.49 -8.44 -10.77
C LYS A 108 -12.68 -7.10 -11.47
N ALA A 109 -12.09 -6.03 -10.95
CA ALA A 109 -12.20 -4.69 -11.55
C ALA A 109 -11.56 -4.61 -12.94
N ALA A 110 -10.44 -5.31 -13.17
CA ALA A 110 -9.77 -5.32 -14.45
C ALA A 110 -10.58 -6.02 -15.56
N LYS A 111 -11.51 -6.92 -15.23
CA LYS A 111 -12.38 -7.61 -16.21
C LYS A 111 -13.24 -6.67 -17.04
N ASP A 112 -13.51 -5.47 -16.54
CA ASP A 112 -14.27 -4.45 -17.26
C ASP A 112 -13.46 -3.84 -18.43
N PHE A 113 -12.13 -4.05 -18.44
CA PHE A 113 -11.20 -3.42 -19.38
C PHE A 113 -10.42 -4.42 -20.23
N CYS A 114 -10.20 -5.63 -19.75
CA CYS A 114 -9.40 -6.63 -20.46
C CYS A 114 -9.77 -8.07 -20.07
N SER A 115 -9.26 -9.02 -20.83
CA SER A 115 -9.29 -10.44 -20.48
C SER A 115 -8.30 -10.69 -19.35
N VAL A 116 -8.80 -11.12 -18.19
CA VAL A 116 -8.00 -11.42 -17.01
C VAL A 116 -7.67 -12.91 -16.97
N ASN A 117 -6.39 -13.23 -16.98
CA ASN A 117 -5.89 -14.57 -16.73
C ASN A 117 -5.47 -14.69 -15.25
N ILE A 118 -6.04 -15.64 -14.53
CA ILE A 118 -5.56 -16.01 -13.18
C ILE A 118 -4.39 -16.98 -13.37
N ALA A 119 -3.19 -16.43 -13.38
CA ALA A 119 -1.99 -17.20 -13.64
C ALA A 119 -1.62 -18.15 -12.49
N ALA A 120 -1.99 -17.79 -11.25
CA ALA A 120 -1.93 -18.66 -10.08
C ALA A 120 -2.87 -18.16 -8.98
N THR A 121 -3.29 -19.07 -8.09
CA THR A 121 -4.09 -18.74 -6.92
C THR A 121 -3.81 -19.71 -5.79
N SER A 122 -3.86 -19.22 -4.55
CA SER A 122 -3.86 -20.06 -3.33
C SER A 122 -5.25 -20.18 -2.69
N GLU A 123 -6.32 -20.02 -3.47
CA GLU A 123 -7.71 -20.10 -2.96
C GLU A 123 -8.03 -21.47 -2.34
N GLU A 124 -7.49 -22.56 -2.90
CA GLU A 124 -7.67 -23.92 -2.36
C GLU A 124 -7.13 -24.06 -0.94
N THR A 125 -6.05 -23.35 -0.60
CA THR A 125 -5.51 -23.29 0.76
C THR A 125 -6.13 -22.18 1.60
N LYS A 126 -7.25 -21.59 1.17
CA LYS A 126 -7.90 -20.43 1.81
C LYS A 126 -6.95 -19.23 1.98
N PHE A 127 -6.06 -19.03 1.01
CA PHE A 127 -5.07 -17.96 1.01
C PHE A 127 -4.13 -17.97 2.24
N THR A 128 -3.70 -19.14 2.66
CA THR A 128 -2.71 -19.28 3.75
C THR A 128 -1.29 -19.48 3.24
N THR A 129 -1.10 -19.53 1.93
CA THR A 129 0.20 -19.76 1.27
C THR A 129 0.35 -18.88 0.04
N ILE A 130 1.58 -18.81 -0.49
CA ILE A 130 1.85 -18.32 -1.85
C ILE A 130 1.87 -19.53 -2.78
N PRO A 131 1.21 -19.49 -3.96
CA PRO A 131 1.29 -20.58 -4.94
C PRO A 131 2.72 -20.85 -5.39
N ASP A 132 3.08 -22.11 -5.57
CA ASP A 132 4.40 -22.49 -6.10
C ASP A 132 4.63 -21.82 -7.46
N ARG A 133 5.75 -21.10 -7.60
CA ARG A 133 6.10 -20.33 -8.79
C ARG A 133 6.27 -21.21 -10.03
N ALA A 134 6.70 -22.43 -9.89
CA ALA A 134 6.81 -23.40 -11.00
C ALA A 134 5.45 -23.73 -11.65
N GLY A 135 4.36 -23.54 -10.90
CA GLY A 135 2.98 -23.75 -11.37
C GLY A 135 2.33 -22.52 -12.00
N TRP A 136 2.98 -21.35 -12.02
CA TRP A 136 2.39 -20.15 -12.57
C TRP A 136 2.23 -20.21 -14.09
N ARG A 137 1.04 -19.89 -14.57
CA ARG A 137 0.69 -19.90 -16.00
C ARG A 137 0.67 -18.48 -16.56
N LEU A 138 1.84 -17.86 -16.59
CA LEU A 138 2.01 -16.50 -17.11
C LEU A 138 1.85 -16.47 -18.62
N ASN A 139 1.21 -15.40 -19.11
CA ASN A 139 1.08 -15.13 -20.54
C ASN A 139 2.18 -14.10 -20.96
N PRO A 140 3.13 -14.46 -21.82
CA PRO A 140 4.19 -13.55 -22.25
C PRO A 140 3.68 -12.31 -23.01
N ASP A 141 2.46 -12.38 -23.55
CA ASP A 141 1.80 -11.27 -24.25
C ASP A 141 0.91 -10.42 -23.32
N ALA A 142 0.84 -10.72 -22.04
CA ALA A 142 0.08 -9.90 -21.11
C ALA A 142 0.62 -8.45 -21.04
N ALA A 143 -0.27 -7.50 -20.77
CA ALA A 143 0.13 -6.11 -20.58
C ALA A 143 0.94 -5.93 -19.31
N TYR A 144 0.55 -6.66 -18.28
CA TYR A 144 1.21 -6.69 -16.96
C TYR A 144 0.85 -7.97 -16.20
N VAL A 145 1.65 -8.27 -15.17
CA VAL A 145 1.33 -9.24 -14.14
C VAL A 145 1.04 -8.47 -12.85
N HIS A 146 -0.09 -8.73 -12.22
CA HIS A 146 -0.47 -8.08 -10.97
C HIS A 146 -0.30 -9.03 -9.77
N ILE A 147 0.30 -8.51 -8.70
CA ILE A 147 0.37 -9.16 -7.39
C ILE A 147 -0.09 -8.19 -6.29
N THR A 148 -0.49 -8.74 -5.15
CA THR A 148 -0.64 -8.01 -3.90
C THR A 148 0.47 -8.49 -2.97
N PRO A 149 1.61 -7.77 -2.88
CA PRO A 149 2.77 -8.22 -2.12
C PRO A 149 2.48 -8.52 -0.66
N ASN A 150 1.50 -7.85 -0.05
CA ASN A 150 1.00 -8.19 1.27
C ASN A 150 -0.53 -8.14 1.30
N GLU A 151 -1.14 -9.28 1.48
CA GLU A 151 -2.60 -9.40 1.65
C GLU A 151 -3.00 -9.09 3.09
N THR A 152 -3.60 -7.92 3.27
CA THR A 152 -3.91 -7.35 4.59
C THR A 152 -4.79 -8.26 5.45
N ILE A 153 -5.78 -8.92 4.85
CA ILE A 153 -6.77 -9.76 5.54
C ILE A 153 -6.16 -11.11 5.90
N HIS A 154 -5.50 -11.72 4.93
CA HIS A 154 -4.98 -13.09 5.08
C HIS A 154 -3.59 -13.14 5.75
N GLY A 155 -2.85 -12.01 5.80
CA GLY A 155 -1.52 -11.97 6.40
C GLY A 155 -0.46 -12.75 5.61
N VAL A 156 -0.68 -12.93 4.31
CA VAL A 156 0.27 -13.55 3.38
C VAL A 156 1.09 -12.47 2.71
N GLU A 157 2.41 -12.57 2.77
CA GLU A 157 3.34 -11.59 2.21
C GLU A 157 4.40 -12.25 1.33
N PHE A 158 4.63 -11.68 0.15
CA PHE A 158 5.80 -11.97 -0.66
C PHE A 158 7.02 -11.29 -0.03
N LEU A 159 7.91 -12.06 0.57
CA LEU A 159 9.13 -11.54 1.18
C LEU A 159 10.20 -11.19 0.14
N ASP A 160 10.09 -11.73 -1.08
CA ASP A 160 10.93 -11.42 -2.24
C ASP A 160 10.09 -11.08 -3.46
N THR A 161 10.64 -10.33 -4.40
CA THR A 161 9.96 -9.99 -5.65
C THR A 161 10.01 -11.18 -6.62
N PRO A 162 8.87 -11.69 -7.11
CA PRO A 162 8.86 -12.79 -8.07
C PRO A 162 9.39 -12.33 -9.43
N ASP A 163 10.08 -13.24 -10.11
CA ASP A 163 10.42 -13.07 -11.52
C ASP A 163 9.22 -13.44 -12.38
N VAL A 164 8.80 -12.52 -13.22
CA VAL A 164 7.68 -12.67 -14.17
C VAL A 164 8.12 -12.50 -15.64
N GLY A 165 9.43 -12.62 -15.87
CA GLY A 165 10.04 -12.44 -17.20
C GLY A 165 10.00 -10.98 -17.67
N ASN A 166 9.72 -10.78 -18.94
CA ASN A 166 9.73 -9.44 -19.56
C ASN A 166 8.41 -8.66 -19.41
N VAL A 167 7.38 -9.27 -18.81
CA VAL A 167 6.09 -8.61 -18.61
C VAL A 167 6.19 -7.67 -17.39
N PRO A 168 5.72 -6.41 -17.49
CA PRO A 168 5.77 -5.48 -16.35
C PRO A 168 5.05 -6.05 -15.12
N LEU A 169 5.72 -6.06 -13.96
CA LEU A 169 5.13 -6.44 -12.68
C LEU A 169 4.43 -5.23 -12.05
N VAL A 170 3.19 -5.40 -11.63
CA VAL A 170 2.38 -4.41 -10.92
C VAL A 170 2.11 -4.89 -9.51
N GLY A 171 2.38 -4.05 -8.50
CA GLY A 171 2.20 -4.41 -7.10
C GLY A 171 1.28 -3.46 -6.33
N ASP A 172 0.27 -4.03 -5.63
CA ASP A 172 -0.49 -3.33 -4.58
C ASP A 172 0.29 -3.38 -3.26
N PHE A 173 1.00 -2.30 -2.98
CA PHE A 173 1.81 -2.16 -1.78
C PHE A 173 1.08 -1.49 -0.61
N SER A 174 -0.23 -1.29 -0.67
CA SER A 174 -0.98 -0.51 0.32
C SER A 174 -0.70 -0.90 1.76
N SER A 175 -0.45 -2.17 2.06
CA SER A 175 -0.20 -2.64 3.42
C SER A 175 1.26 -2.98 3.74
N THR A 176 2.19 -2.78 2.79
CA THR A 176 3.62 -3.08 3.01
C THR A 176 4.59 -2.01 2.51
N ILE A 177 4.10 -0.98 1.79
CA ILE A 177 4.96 0.12 1.36
C ILE A 177 5.67 0.75 2.57
N LEU A 178 6.95 1.10 2.43
CA LEU A 178 7.77 1.70 3.49
C LEU A 178 7.97 0.83 4.75
N SER A 179 7.59 -0.45 4.70
CA SER A 179 7.82 -1.38 5.82
C SER A 179 9.23 -1.95 5.86
N ARG A 180 9.87 -2.03 4.71
CA ARG A 180 11.21 -2.56 4.44
C ARG A 180 11.71 -2.11 3.06
N PRO A 181 12.99 -2.24 2.76
CA PRO A 181 13.52 -1.99 1.42
C PRO A 181 12.86 -2.88 0.37
N VAL A 182 12.63 -2.31 -0.80
CA VAL A 182 12.11 -2.99 -1.99
C VAL A 182 12.89 -2.50 -3.20
N ASP A 183 13.30 -3.42 -4.06
CA ASP A 183 13.91 -3.05 -5.34
C ASP A 183 12.82 -2.61 -6.34
N VAL A 184 12.62 -1.28 -6.40
CA VAL A 184 11.62 -0.66 -7.29
C VAL A 184 11.87 -1.00 -8.76
N SER A 185 13.13 -1.23 -9.16
CA SER A 185 13.49 -1.52 -10.55
C SER A 185 12.89 -2.81 -11.10
N LYS A 186 12.49 -3.73 -10.22
CA LYS A 186 11.79 -4.97 -10.58
C LYS A 186 10.30 -4.81 -10.90
N TYR A 187 9.77 -3.63 -10.67
CA TYR A 187 8.35 -3.33 -10.89
C TYR A 187 8.16 -2.38 -12.07
N GLY A 188 7.16 -2.63 -12.88
CA GLY A 188 6.68 -1.65 -13.85
C GLY A 188 5.84 -0.56 -13.18
N LEU A 189 5.07 -0.97 -12.13
CA LEU A 189 4.27 -0.05 -11.35
C LEU A 189 4.10 -0.57 -9.91
N ILE A 190 4.29 0.32 -8.94
CA ILE A 190 3.92 0.13 -7.53
C ILE A 190 2.82 1.14 -7.20
N TYR A 191 1.76 0.72 -6.51
CA TYR A 191 0.76 1.64 -5.98
C TYR A 191 0.40 1.32 -4.55
N ALA A 192 -0.06 2.33 -3.80
CA ALA A 192 -0.39 2.19 -2.39
C ALA A 192 -1.39 3.24 -1.92
N GLY A 193 -2.50 2.81 -1.33
CA GLY A 193 -3.36 3.70 -0.56
C GLY A 193 -2.68 4.13 0.74
N ALA A 194 -2.69 5.43 1.04
CA ALA A 194 -1.88 6.02 2.11
C ALA A 194 -2.32 5.61 3.53
N GLN A 195 -3.59 5.28 3.73
CA GLN A 195 -4.23 5.12 5.05
C GLN A 195 -3.65 4.02 5.95
N LYS A 196 -2.74 3.20 5.45
CA LYS A 196 -2.12 2.13 6.24
C LYS A 196 -0.76 2.54 6.79
N ASN A 197 0.22 2.80 5.91
CA ASN A 197 1.60 3.00 6.34
C ASN A 197 2.23 4.33 5.86
N ILE A 198 1.51 5.14 5.10
CA ILE A 198 2.02 6.40 4.55
C ILE A 198 1.47 7.60 5.33
N GLY A 199 0.15 7.62 5.60
CA GLY A 199 -0.51 8.80 6.16
C GLY A 199 -2.01 8.61 6.30
N PRO A 200 -2.81 9.69 6.24
CA PRO A 200 -4.26 9.60 6.29
C PRO A 200 -4.85 9.09 4.98
N ALA A 201 -6.12 8.67 5.03
CA ALA A 201 -6.90 8.36 3.83
C ALA A 201 -7.02 9.56 2.90
N GLY A 202 -7.29 9.30 1.61
CA GLY A 202 -7.50 10.33 0.57
C GLY A 202 -6.32 10.49 -0.39
N LEU A 203 -5.15 9.97 -0.06
CA LEU A 203 -3.97 9.97 -0.90
C LEU A 203 -3.66 8.55 -1.40
N THR A 204 -3.18 8.43 -2.63
CA THR A 204 -2.64 7.21 -3.21
C THR A 204 -1.31 7.53 -3.87
N ILE A 205 -0.27 6.78 -3.54
CA ILE A 205 1.02 6.87 -4.21
C ILE A 205 1.02 5.90 -5.40
N VAL A 206 1.50 6.38 -6.55
CA VAL A 206 1.80 5.55 -7.72
C VAL A 206 3.23 5.82 -8.15
N ILE A 207 4.04 4.79 -8.20
CA ILE A 207 5.42 4.82 -8.71
C ILE A 207 5.41 4.01 -10.00
N VAL A 208 5.57 4.65 -11.14
CA VAL A 208 5.40 4.01 -12.44
C VAL A 208 6.57 4.31 -13.37
N ARG A 209 7.05 3.27 -14.06
CA ARG A 209 8.12 3.41 -15.04
C ARG A 209 7.64 4.22 -16.25
N GLU A 210 8.45 5.17 -16.69
CA GLU A 210 8.06 6.16 -17.72
C GLU A 210 7.64 5.54 -19.07
N ASP A 211 8.24 4.43 -19.46
CA ASP A 211 7.93 3.74 -20.71
C ASP A 211 6.53 3.10 -20.75
N LEU A 212 5.87 2.97 -19.58
CA LEU A 212 4.57 2.33 -19.46
C LEU A 212 3.39 3.29 -19.51
N ILE A 213 3.62 4.60 -19.40
CA ILE A 213 2.55 5.61 -19.42
C ILE A 213 2.42 6.29 -20.81
N GLY A 214 1.25 6.89 -21.05
CA GLY A 214 0.98 7.66 -22.28
C GLY A 214 0.28 6.88 -23.39
N LYS A 215 0.13 5.56 -23.28
CA LYS A 215 -0.61 4.71 -24.24
C LYS A 215 -1.89 4.19 -23.58
N VAL A 216 -2.79 5.11 -23.28
CA VAL A 216 -4.01 4.84 -22.51
C VAL A 216 -5.15 4.28 -23.38
N LEU A 217 -6.18 3.73 -22.73
CA LEU A 217 -7.41 3.35 -23.43
C LEU A 217 -8.09 4.57 -24.06
N PRO A 218 -8.67 4.44 -25.27
CA PRO A 218 -9.41 5.53 -25.89
C PRO A 218 -10.53 6.05 -25.00
N GLY A 219 -10.65 7.38 -24.90
CA GLY A 219 -11.69 8.04 -24.12
C GLY A 219 -11.41 8.10 -22.62
N LEU A 220 -10.20 7.74 -22.16
CA LEU A 220 -9.84 7.89 -20.75
C LEU A 220 -9.88 9.36 -20.34
N PRO A 221 -10.67 9.73 -19.31
CA PRO A 221 -10.67 11.10 -18.81
C PRO A 221 -9.27 11.52 -18.31
N PRO A 222 -8.83 12.76 -18.57
CA PRO A 222 -7.48 13.24 -18.21
C PRO A 222 -7.13 13.03 -16.73
N ILE A 223 -8.10 13.15 -15.84
CA ILE A 223 -7.92 12.99 -14.40
C ILE A 223 -7.41 11.60 -13.99
N PHE A 224 -7.70 10.57 -14.78
CA PHE A 224 -7.27 9.19 -14.56
C PHE A 224 -6.04 8.80 -15.39
N ASN A 225 -5.56 9.69 -16.24
CA ASN A 225 -4.42 9.47 -17.12
C ASN A 225 -3.11 9.77 -16.37
N TYR A 226 -2.30 8.75 -16.12
CA TYR A 226 -1.03 8.91 -15.39
C TYR A 226 -0.04 9.81 -16.11
N ALA A 227 -0.05 9.88 -17.44
CA ALA A 227 0.82 10.79 -18.19
C ALA A 227 0.39 12.26 -18.00
N GLU A 228 -0.92 12.55 -18.01
CA GLU A 228 -1.44 13.87 -17.72
C GLU A 228 -1.15 14.30 -16.27
N GLN A 229 -1.31 13.38 -15.31
CA GLN A 229 -0.96 13.64 -13.93
C GLN A 229 0.54 13.90 -13.76
N ALA A 230 1.40 13.12 -14.44
CA ALA A 230 2.84 13.31 -14.41
C ALA A 230 3.27 14.65 -15.03
N ALA A 231 2.63 15.08 -16.13
CA ALA A 231 2.90 16.35 -16.79
C ALA A 231 2.50 17.58 -15.94
N ASN A 232 1.66 17.36 -14.92
CA ASN A 232 1.14 18.41 -14.02
C ASN A 232 1.60 18.19 -12.57
N ASP A 233 2.68 17.46 -12.31
CA ASP A 233 3.23 17.18 -10.98
C ASP A 233 2.15 16.68 -10.00
N SER A 234 1.22 15.82 -10.48
CA SER A 234 0.04 15.33 -9.75
C SER A 234 -0.97 16.40 -9.34
N MET A 235 -0.89 17.58 -9.94
CA MET A 235 -1.74 18.75 -9.63
C MET A 235 -2.59 19.19 -10.83
N LEU A 236 -3.03 18.23 -11.67
CA LEU A 236 -3.97 18.51 -12.75
C LEU A 236 -5.26 19.15 -12.20
N ASN A 237 -5.69 18.71 -11.02
CA ASN A 237 -6.70 19.34 -10.16
C ASN A 237 -6.12 19.57 -8.77
N THR A 238 -6.87 20.22 -7.87
CA THR A 238 -6.46 20.37 -6.47
C THR A 238 -6.25 19.01 -5.82
N PRO A 239 -5.02 18.69 -5.36
CA PRO A 239 -4.72 17.43 -4.71
C PRO A 239 -5.22 17.40 -3.26
N PRO A 240 -5.19 16.26 -2.58
CA PRO A 240 -5.49 16.16 -1.15
C PRO A 240 -4.33 16.76 -0.33
N THR A 241 -4.25 18.10 -0.29
CA THR A 241 -3.10 18.86 0.23
C THR A 241 -2.68 18.46 1.63
N PHE A 242 -3.63 18.30 2.55
CA PHE A 242 -3.34 17.90 3.92
C PHE A 242 -2.81 16.46 4.02
N ALA A 243 -3.38 15.53 3.24
CA ALA A 243 -2.91 14.16 3.23
C ALA A 243 -1.50 14.04 2.62
N TRP A 244 -1.20 14.85 1.60
CA TRP A 244 0.14 14.91 1.01
C TRP A 244 1.16 15.48 1.99
N TYR A 245 0.84 16.60 2.65
CA TYR A 245 1.66 17.18 3.70
C TYR A 245 1.96 16.18 4.84
N MET A 246 0.93 15.49 5.34
CA MET A 246 1.13 14.48 6.39
C MET A 246 2.01 13.31 5.92
N ALA A 247 1.83 12.85 4.68
CA ALA A 247 2.69 11.84 4.10
C ALA A 247 4.16 12.29 4.07
N GLY A 248 4.42 13.54 3.66
CA GLY A 248 5.76 14.14 3.71
C GLY A 248 6.35 14.15 5.12
N LYS A 249 5.56 14.47 6.15
CA LYS A 249 6.02 14.41 7.55
C LYS A 249 6.35 12.97 7.98
N VAL A 250 5.60 11.97 7.51
CA VAL A 250 5.91 10.55 7.76
C VAL A 250 7.21 10.16 7.07
N PHE A 251 7.43 10.58 5.82
CA PHE A 251 8.67 10.28 5.09
C PHE A 251 9.90 10.88 5.80
N LYS A 252 9.83 12.13 6.23
CA LYS A 252 10.88 12.76 7.03
C LYS A 252 11.14 12.02 8.36
N HIS A 253 10.08 11.58 9.03
CA HIS A 253 10.19 10.80 10.26
C HIS A 253 10.92 9.46 10.02
N LEU A 254 10.61 8.76 8.93
CA LEU A 254 11.27 7.51 8.56
C LEU A 254 12.75 7.73 8.22
N LEU A 255 13.07 8.79 7.45
CA LEU A 255 14.47 9.16 7.14
C LEU A 255 15.25 9.45 8.41
N ALA A 256 14.71 10.27 9.30
CA ALA A 256 15.33 10.60 10.59
C ALA A 256 15.52 9.37 11.48
N GLY A 257 14.67 8.36 11.34
CA GLY A 257 14.72 7.09 12.06
C GLY A 257 15.72 6.07 11.49
N GLY A 258 16.48 6.41 10.46
CA GLY A 258 17.46 5.52 9.79
C GLY A 258 16.93 4.81 8.55
N GLY A 259 15.82 5.29 7.98
CA GLY A 259 15.27 4.81 6.72
C GLY A 259 14.63 3.42 6.80
N LEU A 260 14.49 2.79 5.65
CA LEU A 260 13.75 1.53 5.54
C LEU A 260 14.50 0.33 6.12
N GLU A 261 15.83 0.35 6.20
CA GLU A 261 16.62 -0.70 6.84
C GLU A 261 16.32 -0.75 8.35
N ALA A 262 16.35 0.40 9.02
CA ALA A 262 16.01 0.49 10.43
C ALA A 262 14.53 0.11 10.68
N MET A 263 13.62 0.53 9.79
CA MET A 263 12.21 0.18 9.89
C MET A 263 11.99 -1.32 9.70
N ALA A 264 12.66 -1.96 8.75
CA ALA A 264 12.61 -3.40 8.53
C ALA A 264 12.99 -4.17 9.81
N ALA A 265 14.11 -3.79 10.44
CA ALA A 265 14.55 -4.41 11.69
C ALA A 265 13.52 -4.27 12.83
N VAL A 266 12.86 -3.11 12.91
CA VAL A 266 11.77 -2.88 13.89
C VAL A 266 10.57 -3.75 13.58
N ASN A 267 10.12 -3.80 12.32
CA ASN A 267 8.93 -4.56 11.93
C ASN A 267 9.15 -6.06 12.07
N GLN A 268 10.31 -6.55 11.64
CA GLN A 268 10.68 -7.95 11.80
C GLN A 268 10.65 -8.35 13.29
N ARG A 269 11.30 -7.60 14.17
CA ARG A 269 11.33 -7.88 15.62
C ARG A 269 9.91 -7.88 16.22
N LYS A 270 9.03 -6.95 15.81
CA LYS A 270 7.63 -6.93 16.27
C LYS A 270 6.87 -8.17 15.80
N ALA A 271 7.02 -8.54 14.54
CA ALA A 271 6.38 -9.71 13.96
C ALA A 271 6.86 -11.00 14.65
N GLU A 272 8.17 -11.19 14.76
CA GLU A 272 8.76 -12.36 15.43
C GLU A 272 8.30 -12.50 16.88
N LYS A 273 8.21 -11.38 17.62
CA LYS A 273 7.71 -11.38 18.99
C LYS A 273 6.27 -11.86 19.08
N LEU A 274 5.40 -11.37 18.20
CA LEU A 274 3.97 -11.73 18.22
C LEU A 274 3.76 -13.15 17.70
N TYR A 275 4.37 -13.54 16.58
CA TYR A 275 4.30 -14.91 16.07
C TYR A 275 4.88 -15.91 17.06
N GLY A 276 6.01 -15.59 17.70
CA GLY A 276 6.61 -16.46 18.70
C GLY A 276 5.72 -16.66 19.92
N TYR A 277 4.90 -15.68 20.28
CA TYR A 277 3.88 -15.83 21.30
C TYR A 277 2.73 -16.73 20.83
N ILE A 278 2.14 -16.40 19.66
CA ILE A 278 1.02 -17.17 19.06
C ILE A 278 1.40 -18.64 18.88
N ASP A 279 2.58 -18.91 18.31
CA ASP A 279 3.02 -20.28 18.01
C ASP A 279 3.32 -21.13 19.28
N ARG A 280 3.58 -20.49 20.43
CA ARG A 280 3.86 -21.17 21.69
C ARG A 280 2.60 -21.47 22.49
N GLU A 281 1.61 -20.60 22.42
CA GLU A 281 0.41 -20.67 23.24
C GLU A 281 -0.70 -21.45 22.53
N ALA A 282 -1.15 -22.56 23.11
CA ALA A 282 -2.21 -23.40 22.54
C ALA A 282 -3.58 -22.68 22.41
N PHE A 283 -3.72 -21.50 22.99
CA PHE A 283 -4.95 -20.70 22.94
C PHE A 283 -5.12 -19.98 21.58
N TYR A 284 -4.04 -19.76 20.81
CA TYR A 284 -4.06 -19.05 19.55
C TYR A 284 -3.71 -19.95 18.38
N THR A 285 -4.23 -19.62 17.20
CA THR A 285 -3.88 -20.28 15.93
C THR A 285 -3.63 -19.25 14.85
N ASN A 286 -2.48 -19.35 14.17
CA ASN A 286 -2.23 -18.61 12.93
C ASN A 286 -2.20 -19.61 11.76
N PRO A 287 -3.08 -19.46 10.75
CA PRO A 287 -3.20 -20.43 9.67
C PRO A 287 -2.14 -20.24 8.58
N VAL A 288 -1.41 -19.12 8.58
CA VAL A 288 -0.50 -18.74 7.49
C VAL A 288 0.79 -19.56 7.56
N ASP A 289 1.23 -20.08 6.43
CA ASP A 289 2.53 -20.76 6.30
C ASP A 289 3.65 -19.83 6.74
N LYS A 290 4.55 -20.37 7.57
CA LYS A 290 5.65 -19.61 8.16
C LYS A 290 6.55 -18.93 7.13
N ALA A 291 6.69 -19.51 5.94
CA ALA A 291 7.51 -18.98 4.86
C ALA A 291 6.95 -17.69 4.21
N CYS A 292 5.66 -17.41 4.43
CA CYS A 292 5.01 -16.23 3.83
C CYS A 292 4.19 -15.41 4.83
N ARG A 293 4.49 -15.51 6.12
CA ARG A 293 3.86 -14.70 7.16
C ARG A 293 4.21 -13.22 7.01
N SER A 294 3.19 -12.39 7.01
CA SER A 294 3.34 -10.93 6.92
C SER A 294 4.00 -10.35 8.18
N TRP A 295 4.92 -9.40 7.96
CA TRP A 295 5.46 -8.60 9.08
C TRP A 295 4.51 -7.46 9.50
N MET A 296 3.52 -7.13 8.66
CA MET A 296 2.63 -5.99 8.88
C MET A 296 1.24 -6.38 9.37
N ASN A 297 0.73 -7.53 8.94
CA ASN A 297 -0.60 -8.01 9.28
C ASN A 297 -0.53 -9.44 9.81
N ILE A 298 -0.79 -9.60 11.09
CA ILE A 298 -0.68 -10.87 11.80
C ILE A 298 -2.08 -11.33 12.19
N PRO A 299 -2.80 -12.05 11.31
CA PRO A 299 -4.09 -12.62 11.65
C PRO A 299 -3.91 -13.79 12.62
N PHE A 300 -4.84 -13.95 13.54
CA PHE A 300 -4.93 -15.13 14.38
C PHE A 300 -6.39 -15.37 14.77
N THR A 301 -6.70 -16.60 15.11
CA THR A 301 -7.98 -17.02 15.68
C THR A 301 -7.71 -17.64 17.04
N LEU A 302 -8.75 -17.80 17.83
CA LEU A 302 -8.66 -18.61 19.05
C LEU A 302 -8.79 -20.09 18.70
N ALA A 303 -8.21 -20.96 19.50
CA ALA A 303 -8.36 -22.41 19.35
C ALA A 303 -9.84 -22.85 19.51
N ASP A 304 -10.57 -22.12 20.33
CA ASP A 304 -12.01 -22.25 20.52
C ASP A 304 -12.71 -21.00 19.95
N ALA A 305 -13.31 -21.14 18.78
CA ALA A 305 -13.99 -20.06 18.08
C ALA A 305 -15.20 -19.48 18.83
N GLU A 306 -15.79 -20.22 19.79
CA GLU A 306 -16.91 -19.72 20.62
C GLU A 306 -16.46 -18.57 21.53
N GLN A 307 -15.16 -18.47 21.79
CA GLN A 307 -14.56 -17.40 22.62
C GLN A 307 -14.21 -16.13 21.83
N ASP A 308 -14.23 -16.15 20.49
CA ASP A 308 -13.79 -15.02 19.65
C ASP A 308 -14.56 -13.72 19.99
N ALA A 309 -15.88 -13.79 20.14
CA ALA A 309 -16.71 -12.61 20.43
C ALA A 309 -16.38 -12.01 21.83
N ALA A 310 -16.20 -12.85 22.83
CA ALA A 310 -15.85 -12.41 24.19
C ALA A 310 -14.44 -11.82 24.24
N PHE A 311 -13.47 -12.45 23.55
CA PHE A 311 -12.10 -11.95 23.43
C PHE A 311 -12.06 -10.57 22.77
N LEU A 312 -12.79 -10.38 21.67
CA LEU A 312 -12.87 -9.08 20.99
C LEU A 312 -13.47 -8.00 21.89
N GLN A 313 -14.55 -8.31 22.62
CA GLN A 313 -15.13 -7.36 23.57
C GLN A 313 -14.15 -6.95 24.67
N LEU A 314 -13.43 -7.89 25.26
CA LEU A 314 -12.42 -7.60 26.27
C LEU A 314 -11.27 -6.75 25.71
N SER A 315 -10.81 -7.03 24.50
CA SER A 315 -9.80 -6.23 23.81
C SER A 315 -10.26 -4.79 23.60
N LEU A 316 -11.50 -4.60 23.14
CA LEU A 316 -12.08 -3.27 22.89
C LEU A 316 -12.24 -2.42 24.17
N ILE A 317 -12.62 -3.03 25.29
CA ILE A 317 -12.88 -2.32 26.55
C ILE A 317 -11.59 -1.94 27.27
N HIS A 318 -10.54 -2.77 27.17
CA HIS A 318 -9.38 -2.66 28.04
C HIS A 318 -8.09 -2.23 27.37
N ILE A 319 -7.91 -2.42 26.07
CA ILE A 319 -6.58 -2.37 25.45
C ILE A 319 -6.53 -1.57 24.14
N SER A 320 -7.59 -1.61 23.31
CA SER A 320 -7.51 -1.10 21.94
C SER A 320 -8.82 -0.51 21.41
N GLU A 321 -8.73 0.38 20.43
CA GLU A 321 -9.83 0.76 19.54
C GLU A 321 -10.03 -0.28 18.44
N PRO A 322 -11.27 -0.35 17.87
CA PRO A 322 -11.86 -1.61 17.44
C PRO A 322 -11.08 -2.27 16.33
N THR A 323 -10.46 -3.38 16.66
CA THR A 323 -10.28 -4.43 15.68
C THR A 323 -11.68 -4.97 15.36
N ARG A 324 -12.34 -4.40 14.34
CA ARG A 324 -13.54 -5.04 13.81
C ARG A 324 -13.15 -6.41 13.29
N PRO A 325 -13.91 -7.48 13.61
CA PRO A 325 -13.78 -8.73 12.89
C PRO A 325 -13.93 -8.40 11.40
N LEU A 326 -12.98 -8.80 10.59
CA LEU A 326 -13.07 -8.64 9.13
C LEU A 326 -14.07 -9.66 8.58
N TYR A 327 -15.34 -9.53 8.95
CA TYR A 327 -16.43 -10.12 8.21
C TYR A 327 -16.80 -9.10 7.12
N ILE A 328 -16.18 -9.22 5.98
CA ILE A 328 -16.67 -8.64 4.73
C ILE A 328 -17.07 -9.78 3.80
#